data_27381af2ca5cf45dae4c2fa0000d0f08
#
_entry.id   27381af2ca5cf45dae4c2fa0000d0f08
#
_cell.length_a   1.000
_cell.length_b   1.000
_cell.length_c   1.000
_cell.angle_alpha   90.00
_cell.angle_beta   90.00
_cell.angle_gamma   90.00
#
_symmetry.space_group_name_H-M   'P 1'
#
loop_
_entity.id
_entity.type
_entity.pdbx_description
1 polymer ?
#
loop_
_entity_poly.entity_id
_entity_poly.type
_entity_poly.pdbx_seq_one_letter_code
_entity_poly.pdbx_strand_id
1 'polypeptide(L)'
;VLGGGAVGKTCAADMKLAGKEVRLFDAMPFAETSLKDVDKTGILLDGVQRNKYCFERSGRAHFDLVTTDIAAAVKGAGLIVVACGSWGHEPIFRSLIPHLEDGQVIHIFADNFACLLLRRLMREMGCTKKVIVGGWSSAPYGTRIESIGKFQFPHVGVKYRAITLRGAALPMKDTDDFLESSKYLPCMDAVTYGEGPSKANTVLDVDFANVNPVIHVPATILGVS
;
A
#
# COMPACT_ATOMS: atom_id res chain seq x y z
N VAL A 1 7.61 -2.08 0.95
CA VAL A 1 6.28 -1.64 1.44
C VAL A 1 6.50 -0.72 2.63
N LEU A 2 5.92 0.47 2.58
CA LEU A 2 5.97 1.49 3.61
C LEU A 2 4.64 1.53 4.36
N GLY A 3 4.64 1.12 5.61
CA GLY A 3 3.50 0.99 6.52
C GLY A 3 3.31 -0.43 7.03
N GLY A 4 3.39 -0.62 8.34
CA GLY A 4 3.23 -1.89 9.05
C GLY A 4 1.79 -2.15 9.54
N GLY A 5 0.81 -1.40 9.01
CA GLY A 5 -0.60 -1.62 9.30
C GLY A 5 -1.17 -2.86 8.58
N ALA A 6 -2.48 -3.11 8.74
CA ALA A 6 -3.14 -4.28 8.17
C ALA A 6 -2.93 -4.39 6.65
N VAL A 7 -3.16 -3.30 5.90
CA VAL A 7 -3.00 -3.28 4.44
C VAL A 7 -1.54 -3.50 4.04
N GLY A 8 -0.60 -2.80 4.68
CA GLY A 8 0.82 -2.93 4.36
C GLY A 8 1.36 -4.33 4.64
N LYS A 9 1.04 -4.91 5.79
CA LYS A 9 1.38 -6.31 6.11
C LYS A 9 0.81 -7.29 5.10
N THR A 10 -0.44 -7.09 4.70
CA THR A 10 -1.11 -7.96 3.72
C THR A 10 -0.46 -7.84 2.35
N CYS A 11 -0.22 -6.61 1.86
CA CYS A 11 0.48 -6.38 0.59
C CYS A 11 1.88 -7.01 0.60
N ALA A 12 2.65 -6.79 1.68
CA ALA A 12 3.99 -7.34 1.80
C ALA A 12 3.98 -8.86 1.80
N ALA A 13 3.09 -9.47 2.59
CA ALA A 13 2.99 -10.93 2.67
C ALA A 13 2.54 -11.55 1.34
N ASP A 14 1.55 -10.97 0.67
CA ASP A 14 1.07 -11.47 -0.63
C ASP A 14 2.17 -11.35 -1.70
N MET A 15 2.88 -10.22 -1.77
CA MET A 15 4.01 -10.05 -2.68
C MET A 15 5.12 -11.08 -2.40
N LYS A 16 5.43 -11.34 -1.12
CA LYS A 16 6.46 -12.33 -0.75
C LYS A 16 6.05 -13.74 -1.13
N LEU A 17 4.79 -14.11 -0.86
CA LEU A 17 4.24 -15.42 -1.25
C LEU A 17 4.13 -15.59 -2.78
N ALA A 18 4.05 -14.48 -3.52
CA ALA A 18 4.15 -14.47 -4.98
C ALA A 18 5.61 -14.48 -5.50
N GLY A 19 6.59 -14.73 -4.63
CA GLY A 19 8.00 -14.89 -5.01
C GLY A 19 8.77 -13.60 -5.24
N LYS A 20 8.27 -12.45 -4.76
CA LYS A 20 8.98 -11.17 -4.89
C LYS A 20 10.00 -10.98 -3.77
N GLU A 21 11.06 -10.19 -4.04
CA GLU A 21 11.88 -9.61 -2.99
C GLU A 21 11.08 -8.49 -2.31
N VAL A 22 10.90 -8.59 -0.99
CA VAL A 22 10.04 -7.66 -0.25
C VAL A 22 10.72 -7.16 1.01
N ARG A 23 10.76 -5.84 1.14
CA ARG A 23 11.19 -5.15 2.35
C ARG A 23 9.99 -4.47 2.99
N LEU A 24 9.83 -4.64 4.30
CA LEU A 24 8.74 -4.06 5.08
C LEU A 24 9.30 -3.01 6.04
N PHE A 25 8.78 -1.82 5.95
CA PHE A 25 9.13 -0.67 6.78
C PHE A 25 7.92 -0.18 7.58
N ASP A 26 8.16 0.24 8.80
CA ASP A 26 7.25 1.15 9.52
C ASP A 26 8.05 2.15 10.35
N ALA A 27 7.44 3.30 10.61
CA ALA A 27 8.09 4.38 11.34
C ALA A 27 7.96 4.21 12.86
N MET A 28 8.96 4.69 13.61
CA MET A 28 8.85 4.80 15.06
C MET A 28 7.86 5.90 15.46
N PRO A 29 7.09 5.75 16.56
CA PRO A 29 7.10 4.60 17.48
C PRO A 29 6.17 3.45 17.06
N PHE A 30 5.47 3.54 15.92
CA PHE A 30 4.49 2.52 15.48
C PHE A 30 5.14 1.15 15.28
N ALA A 31 6.37 1.13 14.79
CA ALA A 31 7.14 -0.08 14.54
C ALA A 31 7.34 -0.97 15.77
N GLU A 32 7.38 -0.39 16.97
CA GLU A 32 7.48 -1.15 18.23
C GLU A 32 6.33 -2.17 18.40
N THR A 33 5.18 -1.83 17.85
CA THR A 33 4.02 -2.72 17.88
C THR A 33 3.83 -3.43 16.54
N SER A 34 3.88 -2.69 15.45
CA SER A 34 3.53 -3.21 14.12
C SER A 34 4.57 -4.18 13.57
N LEU A 35 5.86 -3.97 13.84
CA LEU A 35 6.94 -4.84 13.36
C LEU A 35 7.47 -5.80 14.42
N LYS A 36 6.86 -5.81 15.61
CA LYS A 36 7.31 -6.69 16.70
C LYS A 36 7.33 -8.14 16.25
N ASP A 37 8.48 -8.79 16.42
CA ASP A 37 8.76 -10.18 16.09
C ASP A 37 8.58 -10.56 14.61
N VAL A 38 8.22 -9.62 13.71
CA VAL A 38 7.98 -9.90 12.30
C VAL A 38 9.24 -10.38 11.57
N ASP A 39 10.39 -9.86 11.94
CA ASP A 39 11.69 -10.29 11.40
C ASP A 39 11.99 -11.77 11.69
N LYS A 40 11.57 -12.26 12.87
CA LYS A 40 11.82 -13.63 13.33
C LYS A 40 10.77 -14.61 12.86
N THR A 41 9.50 -14.23 13.00
CA THR A 41 8.36 -15.15 12.78
C THR A 41 7.76 -15.03 11.39
N GLY A 42 8.09 -13.99 10.63
CA GLY A 42 7.36 -13.63 9.43
C GLY A 42 5.93 -13.19 9.74
N ILE A 43 5.12 -13.01 8.71
CA ILE A 43 3.69 -12.74 8.81
C ILE A 43 2.90 -13.93 8.27
N LEU A 44 1.97 -14.44 9.05
CA LEU A 44 0.97 -15.38 8.56
C LEU A 44 -0.10 -14.59 7.80
N LEU A 45 -0.21 -14.85 6.50
CA LEU A 45 -1.32 -14.38 5.67
C LEU A 45 -2.38 -15.47 5.63
N ASP A 46 -3.55 -15.14 6.16
CA ASP A 46 -4.73 -15.99 6.09
C ASP A 46 -5.69 -15.41 5.05
N GLY A 47 -5.63 -15.98 3.86
CA GLY A 47 -6.51 -15.65 2.75
C GLY A 47 -7.76 -16.51 2.81
N VAL A 48 -8.89 -15.90 3.13
CA VAL A 48 -10.16 -16.62 3.20
C VAL A 48 -10.81 -16.68 1.82
N GLN A 49 -10.77 -17.84 1.19
CA GLN A 49 -11.60 -18.17 0.03
C GLN A 49 -13.06 -18.34 0.46
N ARG A 50 -13.79 -17.22 0.65
CA ARG A 50 -15.22 -17.30 1.01
C ARG A 50 -16.13 -17.41 -0.20
N ASN A 51 -15.65 -17.05 -1.37
CA ASN A 51 -16.39 -17.17 -2.63
C ASN A 51 -15.43 -17.11 -3.83
N LYS A 52 -15.96 -17.35 -5.03
CA LYS A 52 -15.20 -17.32 -6.29
C LYS A 52 -14.57 -15.95 -6.65
N TYR A 53 -14.89 -14.91 -5.88
CA TYR A 53 -14.38 -13.55 -6.09
C TYR A 53 -13.18 -13.21 -5.23
N CYS A 54 -12.83 -14.07 -4.27
CA CYS A 54 -11.73 -13.85 -3.35
C CYS A 54 -10.73 -15.01 -3.50
N PHE A 55 -9.73 -14.84 -4.34
CA PHE A 55 -8.60 -15.75 -4.42
C PHE A 55 -7.39 -15.08 -3.78
N GLU A 56 -7.06 -15.54 -2.58
CA GLU A 56 -5.96 -15.01 -1.79
C GLU A 56 -4.90 -16.08 -1.58
N ARG A 57 -3.62 -15.67 -1.63
CA ARG A 57 -2.53 -16.53 -1.21
C ARG A 57 -2.58 -16.68 0.31
N SER A 58 -2.32 -17.86 0.79
CA SER A 58 -2.21 -18.14 2.24
C SER A 58 -0.85 -18.73 2.55
N GLY A 59 -0.33 -18.42 3.71
CA GLY A 59 0.94 -18.96 4.16
C GLY A 59 1.73 -17.99 5.01
N ARG A 60 2.92 -18.41 5.43
CA ARG A 60 3.85 -17.58 6.22
C ARG A 60 4.88 -16.95 5.30
N ALA A 61 4.92 -15.62 5.33
CA ALA A 61 5.84 -14.80 4.56
C ALA A 61 6.98 -14.31 5.44
N HIS A 62 8.22 -14.66 5.09
CA HIS A 62 9.43 -14.11 5.68
C HIS A 62 10.03 -13.10 4.70
N PHE A 63 10.30 -11.89 5.18
CA PHE A 63 10.75 -10.78 4.34
C PHE A 63 12.26 -10.74 4.19
N ASP A 64 12.73 -10.12 3.12
CA ASP A 64 14.17 -9.94 2.86
C ASP A 64 14.76 -8.86 3.78
N LEU A 65 13.92 -7.92 4.24
CA LEU A 65 14.26 -6.94 5.27
C LEU A 65 13.00 -6.48 6.00
N VAL A 66 13.09 -6.38 7.32
CA VAL A 66 12.12 -5.69 8.20
C VAL A 66 12.87 -4.59 8.91
N THR A 67 12.45 -3.33 8.76
CA THR A 67 13.29 -2.20 9.21
C THR A 67 12.49 -0.98 9.59
N THR A 68 13.07 -0.13 10.39
CA THR A 68 12.65 1.26 10.68
C THR A 68 13.49 2.30 9.93
N ASP A 69 14.48 1.85 9.15
CA ASP A 69 15.31 2.70 8.30
C ASP A 69 14.69 2.75 6.88
N ILE A 70 14.12 3.90 6.54
CA ILE A 70 13.49 4.09 5.24
C ILE A 70 14.49 4.06 4.08
N ALA A 71 15.72 4.52 4.30
CA ALA A 71 16.77 4.48 3.28
C ALA A 71 17.09 3.02 2.91
N ALA A 72 17.27 2.15 3.89
CA ALA A 72 17.49 0.73 3.66
C ALA A 72 16.28 0.06 3.00
N ALA A 73 15.06 0.48 3.36
CA ALA A 73 13.84 -0.08 2.79
C ALA A 73 13.70 0.18 1.28
N VAL A 74 14.10 1.38 0.81
CA VAL A 74 13.81 1.80 -0.58
C VAL A 74 15.02 1.73 -1.52
N LYS A 75 16.21 1.54 -1.00
CA LYS A 75 17.44 1.45 -1.81
C LYS A 75 17.35 0.36 -2.87
N GLY A 76 17.46 0.74 -4.15
CA GLY A 76 17.41 -0.18 -5.29
C GLY A 76 16.04 -0.84 -5.51
N ALA A 77 14.98 -0.43 -4.79
CA ALA A 77 13.63 -0.95 -5.02
C ALA A 77 13.05 -0.37 -6.31
N GLY A 78 12.58 -1.21 -7.23
CA GLY A 78 11.89 -0.75 -8.43
C GLY A 78 10.47 -0.24 -8.13
N LEU A 79 9.80 -0.84 -7.14
CA LEU A 79 8.46 -0.51 -6.69
C LEU A 79 8.45 -0.12 -5.21
N ILE A 80 7.78 1.00 -4.90
CA ILE A 80 7.54 1.46 -3.53
C ILE A 80 6.03 1.47 -3.32
N VAL A 81 5.55 0.67 -2.38
CA VAL A 81 4.14 0.63 -1.99
C VAL A 81 3.97 1.41 -0.70
N VAL A 82 3.15 2.46 -0.73
CA VAL A 82 2.76 3.24 0.46
C VAL A 82 1.39 2.77 0.91
N ALA A 83 1.33 2.20 2.11
CA ALA A 83 0.12 1.58 2.67
C ALA A 83 -0.08 2.01 4.13
N CYS A 84 -0.14 3.30 4.36
CA CYS A 84 -0.40 3.91 5.66
C CYS A 84 -1.66 4.80 5.62
N GLY A 85 -2.16 5.18 6.78
CA GLY A 85 -3.25 6.15 6.86
C GLY A 85 -2.81 7.54 6.40
N SER A 86 -3.77 8.36 5.94
CA SER A 86 -3.47 9.69 5.36
C SER A 86 -2.69 10.60 6.30
N TRP A 87 -2.85 10.45 7.60
CA TRP A 87 -2.06 11.16 8.62
C TRP A 87 -0.56 10.82 8.60
N GLY A 88 -0.21 9.65 8.06
CA GLY A 88 1.17 9.19 7.91
C GLY A 88 1.84 9.62 6.59
N HIS A 89 1.07 10.13 5.61
CA HIS A 89 1.61 10.44 4.29
C HIS A 89 2.73 11.50 4.35
N GLU A 90 2.48 12.65 4.98
CA GLU A 90 3.47 13.72 5.01
C GLU A 90 4.78 13.32 5.71
N PRO A 91 4.78 12.80 6.95
CA PRO A 91 6.00 12.39 7.60
C PRO A 91 6.76 11.28 6.83
N ILE A 92 6.05 10.31 6.28
CA ILE A 92 6.69 9.25 5.46
C ILE A 92 7.29 9.86 4.19
N PHE A 93 6.57 10.74 3.49
CA PHE A 93 7.08 11.36 2.26
C PHE A 93 8.30 12.24 2.50
N ARG A 94 8.30 13.04 3.58
CA ARG A 94 9.49 13.83 3.95
C ARG A 94 10.71 12.98 4.23
N SER A 95 10.51 11.82 4.85
CA SER A 95 11.57 10.85 5.10
C SER A 95 11.99 10.08 3.84
N LEU A 96 11.06 9.81 2.93
CA LEU A 96 11.28 9.04 1.69
C LEU A 96 12.05 9.85 0.63
N ILE A 97 11.66 11.11 0.42
CA ILE A 97 12.12 11.94 -0.70
C ILE A 97 13.65 12.00 -0.82
N PRO A 98 14.44 12.16 0.27
CA PRO A 98 15.90 12.18 0.17
C PRO A 98 16.54 10.90 -0.37
N HIS A 99 15.82 9.79 -0.31
CA HIS A 99 16.32 8.44 -0.66
C HIS A 99 15.72 7.89 -1.96
N LEU A 100 14.94 8.70 -2.68
CA LEU A 100 14.39 8.31 -3.97
C LEU A 100 15.50 8.14 -5.02
N GLU A 101 15.32 7.16 -5.89
CA GLU A 101 16.21 6.86 -7.01
C GLU A 101 15.46 7.00 -8.34
N ASP A 102 16.16 7.34 -9.42
CA ASP A 102 15.55 7.43 -10.73
C ASP A 102 14.96 6.09 -11.18
N GLY A 103 13.78 6.13 -11.78
CA GLY A 103 13.08 4.96 -12.31
C GLY A 103 12.19 4.25 -11.29
N GLN A 104 12.17 4.65 -10.03
CA GLN A 104 11.26 4.07 -9.04
C GLN A 104 9.81 4.44 -9.35
N VAL A 105 8.89 3.48 -9.10
CA VAL A 105 7.45 3.67 -9.21
C VAL A 105 6.82 3.59 -7.83
N ILE A 106 6.08 4.63 -7.46
CA ILE A 106 5.43 4.75 -6.14
C ILE A 106 3.95 4.52 -6.30
N HIS A 107 3.44 3.46 -5.64
CA HIS A 107 2.02 3.10 -5.57
C HIS A 107 1.45 3.47 -4.20
N ILE A 108 0.43 4.31 -4.16
CA ILE A 108 -0.19 4.78 -2.92
C ILE A 108 -1.59 4.18 -2.76
N PHE A 109 -1.81 3.44 -1.68
CA PHE A 109 -3.10 2.82 -1.30
C PHE A 109 -3.62 3.38 0.03
N ALA A 110 -4.77 4.07 0.10
CA ALA A 110 -5.50 4.77 -0.94
C ALA A 110 -4.87 6.15 -1.13
N ASP A 111 -5.04 6.77 -2.30
CA ASP A 111 -4.36 8.03 -2.61
C ASP A 111 -4.75 9.15 -1.65
N ASN A 112 -6.02 9.47 -1.53
CA ASN A 112 -6.51 10.52 -0.64
C ASN A 112 -5.69 11.83 -0.79
N PHE A 113 -5.50 12.29 -2.02
CA PHE A 113 -4.69 13.45 -2.42
C PHE A 113 -3.18 13.32 -2.13
N ALA A 114 -2.69 12.13 -1.82
CA ALA A 114 -1.29 11.91 -1.49
C ALA A 114 -0.34 12.11 -2.67
N CYS A 115 -0.77 11.82 -3.90
CA CYS A 115 0.01 12.14 -5.10
C CYS A 115 0.30 13.64 -5.21
N LEU A 116 -0.70 14.48 -4.95
CA LEU A 116 -0.55 15.93 -4.94
C LEU A 116 0.41 16.38 -3.83
N LEU A 117 0.24 15.83 -2.64
CA LEU A 117 1.10 16.09 -1.49
C LEU A 117 2.54 15.70 -1.78
N LEU A 118 2.79 14.48 -2.26
CA LEU A 118 4.13 13.99 -2.55
C LEU A 118 4.83 14.87 -3.62
N ARG A 119 4.15 15.19 -4.71
CA ARG A 119 4.71 16.05 -5.76
C ARG A 119 5.00 17.46 -5.26
N ARG A 120 4.14 18.01 -4.39
CA ARG A 120 4.40 19.30 -3.73
C ARG A 120 5.67 19.22 -2.87
N LEU A 121 5.78 18.22 -2.00
CA LEU A 121 6.93 18.04 -1.12
C LEU A 121 8.22 17.79 -1.90
N MET A 122 8.20 17.00 -2.97
CA MET A 122 9.36 16.82 -3.85
C MET A 122 9.85 18.14 -4.40
N ARG A 123 8.95 19.03 -4.85
CA ARG A 123 9.30 20.35 -5.35
C ARG A 123 9.87 21.24 -4.24
N GLU A 124 9.21 21.29 -3.07
CA GLU A 124 9.65 22.09 -1.91
C GLU A 124 11.02 21.65 -1.40
N MET A 125 11.32 20.35 -1.45
CA MET A 125 12.60 19.79 -1.02
C MET A 125 13.65 19.73 -2.13
N GLY A 126 13.38 20.28 -3.31
CA GLY A 126 14.32 20.32 -4.43
C GLY A 126 14.66 18.95 -5.02
N CYS A 127 13.78 17.97 -4.89
CA CYS A 127 14.00 16.63 -5.45
C CYS A 127 13.89 16.64 -6.97
N THR A 128 14.96 16.24 -7.65
CA THR A 128 15.04 16.19 -9.12
C THR A 128 14.90 14.77 -9.68
N LYS A 129 14.67 13.79 -8.82
CA LYS A 129 14.58 12.38 -9.22
C LYS A 129 13.39 12.12 -10.13
N LYS A 130 13.65 11.32 -11.17
CA LYS A 130 12.65 10.91 -12.17
C LYS A 130 11.94 9.66 -11.67
N VAL A 131 10.87 9.85 -10.92
CA VAL A 131 10.04 8.78 -10.37
C VAL A 131 8.62 8.89 -10.90
N ILE A 132 7.93 7.76 -11.04
CA ILE A 132 6.50 7.71 -11.32
C ILE A 132 5.78 7.70 -9.96
N VAL A 133 4.83 8.61 -9.78
CA VAL A 133 3.99 8.68 -8.58
C VAL A 133 2.55 8.48 -8.99
N GLY A 134 1.93 7.44 -8.48
CA GLY A 134 0.53 7.16 -8.77
C GLY A 134 -0.22 6.64 -7.55
N GLY A 135 -1.51 6.88 -7.57
CA GLY A 135 -2.42 6.52 -6.49
C GLY A 135 -3.57 5.65 -6.97
N TRP A 136 -4.15 4.95 -6.03
CA TRP A 136 -5.28 4.06 -6.21
C TRP A 136 -6.49 4.55 -5.41
N SER A 137 -7.69 4.35 -5.95
CA SER A 137 -8.94 4.82 -5.34
C SER A 137 -9.26 4.20 -3.98
N SER A 138 -8.64 3.07 -3.64
CA SER A 138 -8.83 2.40 -2.34
C SER A 138 -7.64 1.50 -2.02
N ALA A 139 -7.65 0.90 -0.83
CA ALA A 139 -6.79 -0.22 -0.52
C ALA A 139 -7.23 -1.47 -1.28
N PRO A 140 -6.28 -2.33 -1.71
CA PRO A 140 -6.61 -3.53 -2.50
C PRO A 140 -7.28 -4.62 -1.67
N TYR A 141 -7.14 -4.57 -0.35
CA TYR A 141 -7.68 -5.57 0.57
C TYR A 141 -8.53 -4.97 1.67
N GLY A 142 -9.66 -5.58 1.99
CA GLY A 142 -10.28 -5.50 3.29
C GLY A 142 -9.65 -6.54 4.21
N THR A 143 -8.80 -6.11 5.12
CA THR A 143 -7.96 -6.97 5.93
C THR A 143 -7.90 -6.50 7.39
N ARG A 144 -7.59 -7.41 8.28
CA ARG A 144 -7.43 -7.13 9.72
C ARG A 144 -6.18 -7.83 10.26
N ILE A 145 -5.52 -7.16 11.19
CA ILE A 145 -4.47 -7.76 12.03
C ILE A 145 -5.17 -8.49 13.16
N GLU A 146 -4.79 -9.73 13.41
CA GLU A 146 -5.22 -10.44 14.61
C GLU A 146 -4.59 -9.78 15.85
N SER A 147 -5.40 -9.50 16.85
CA SER A 147 -4.95 -8.79 18.05
C SER A 147 -5.73 -9.20 19.29
N ILE A 148 -5.07 -9.09 20.44
CA ILE A 148 -5.72 -9.17 21.77
C ILE A 148 -5.37 -7.89 22.51
N GLY A 149 -6.37 -7.04 22.77
CA GLY A 149 -6.15 -5.72 23.35
C GLY A 149 -5.21 -4.89 22.46
N LYS A 150 -4.10 -4.41 23.02
CA LYS A 150 -3.07 -3.65 22.29
C LYS A 150 -2.01 -4.54 21.62
N PHE A 151 -2.01 -5.83 21.92
CA PHE A 151 -1.03 -6.78 21.35
C PHE A 151 -1.47 -7.22 19.96
N GLN A 152 -0.63 -6.96 18.95
CA GLN A 152 -0.83 -7.39 17.57
C GLN A 152 0.00 -8.65 17.30
N PHE A 153 -0.64 -9.66 16.76
CA PHE A 153 0.06 -10.84 16.26
C PHE A 153 0.64 -10.57 14.86
N PRO A 154 1.73 -11.20 14.46
CA PRO A 154 2.22 -11.21 13.08
C PRO A 154 1.33 -12.08 12.17
N HIS A 155 0.05 -11.78 12.16
CA HIS A 155 -1.01 -12.50 11.48
C HIS A 155 -2.04 -11.51 10.91
N VAL A 156 -2.31 -11.63 9.62
CA VAL A 156 -3.32 -10.83 8.92
C VAL A 156 -4.33 -11.74 8.23
N GLY A 157 -5.61 -11.43 8.45
CA GLY A 157 -6.72 -12.13 7.80
C GLY A 157 -7.36 -11.25 6.74
N VAL A 158 -7.43 -11.75 5.50
CA VAL A 158 -8.10 -11.07 4.38
C VAL A 158 -9.58 -11.40 4.40
N LYS A 159 -10.43 -10.39 4.36
CA LYS A 159 -11.88 -10.53 4.31
C LYS A 159 -12.42 -10.43 2.89
N TYR A 160 -11.81 -9.57 2.08
CA TYR A 160 -12.09 -9.43 0.65
C TYR A 160 -10.91 -8.75 -0.06
N ARG A 161 -10.84 -8.95 -1.37
CA ARG A 161 -9.97 -8.22 -2.29
C ARG A 161 -10.81 -7.38 -3.23
N ALA A 162 -10.37 -6.18 -3.55
CA ALA A 162 -10.99 -5.37 -4.58
C ALA A 162 -10.89 -6.07 -5.94
N ILE A 163 -11.99 -6.11 -6.70
CA ILE A 163 -12.04 -6.71 -8.03
C ILE A 163 -11.30 -5.80 -9.02
N THR A 164 -11.55 -4.50 -8.91
CA THR A 164 -10.88 -3.47 -9.69
C THR A 164 -10.63 -2.24 -8.83
N LEU A 165 -9.57 -1.52 -9.14
CA LEU A 165 -9.28 -0.21 -8.55
C LEU A 165 -8.98 0.78 -9.66
N ARG A 166 -9.47 2.01 -9.51
CA ARG A 166 -9.08 3.11 -10.38
C ARG A 166 -7.72 3.63 -9.97
N GLY A 167 -6.85 3.83 -10.95
CA GLY A 167 -5.53 4.36 -10.74
C GLY A 167 -5.14 5.42 -11.76
N ALA A 168 -4.34 6.37 -11.33
CA ALA A 168 -3.71 7.36 -12.18
C ALA A 168 -2.38 7.83 -11.58
N ALA A 169 -1.51 8.37 -12.43
CA ALA A 169 -0.26 8.99 -12.00
C ALA A 169 -0.33 10.53 -12.08
N LEU A 170 0.57 11.16 -11.37
CA LEU A 170 0.82 12.59 -11.44
C LEU A 170 2.31 12.83 -11.80
N PRO A 171 2.65 13.42 -12.96
CA PRO A 171 1.73 13.93 -13.99
C PRO A 171 1.00 12.80 -14.75
N MET A 172 -0.13 13.14 -15.36
CA MET A 172 -1.01 12.18 -16.03
C MET A 172 -0.36 11.41 -17.18
N LYS A 173 0.62 11.99 -17.84
CA LYS A 173 1.35 11.33 -18.93
C LYS A 173 2.05 10.03 -18.48
N ASP A 174 2.31 9.88 -17.18
CA ASP A 174 2.97 8.71 -16.60
C ASP A 174 1.95 7.62 -16.19
N THR A 175 0.64 7.84 -16.45
CA THR A 175 -0.41 6.92 -15.99
C THR A 175 -0.33 5.54 -16.64
N ASP A 176 0.00 5.46 -17.93
CA ASP A 176 0.07 4.16 -18.61
C ASP A 176 1.24 3.33 -18.08
N ASP A 177 2.40 3.93 -17.86
CA ASP A 177 3.56 3.27 -17.26
C ASP A 177 3.29 2.87 -15.79
N PHE A 178 2.57 3.73 -15.05
CA PHE A 178 2.11 3.42 -13.69
C PHE A 178 1.21 2.18 -13.66
N LEU A 179 0.19 2.14 -14.53
CA LEU A 179 -0.72 1.00 -14.61
C LEU A 179 0.00 -0.28 -15.07
N GLU A 180 0.91 -0.17 -16.05
CA GLU A 180 1.71 -1.30 -16.50
C GLU A 180 2.58 -1.87 -15.37
N SER A 181 3.14 -1.02 -14.52
CA SER A 181 3.93 -1.47 -13.37
C SER A 181 3.11 -2.25 -12.32
N SER A 182 1.78 -2.07 -12.31
CA SER A 182 0.90 -2.77 -11.36
C SER A 182 0.86 -4.29 -11.57
N LYS A 183 1.28 -4.80 -12.72
CA LYS A 183 1.45 -6.24 -12.97
C LYS A 183 2.42 -6.93 -12.01
N TYR A 184 3.29 -6.17 -11.36
CA TYR A 184 4.20 -6.69 -10.33
C TYR A 184 3.57 -6.74 -8.94
N LEU A 185 2.34 -6.22 -8.79
CA LEU A 185 1.57 -6.22 -7.54
C LEU A 185 0.52 -7.33 -7.60
N PRO A 186 0.68 -8.44 -6.87
CA PRO A 186 -0.28 -9.56 -6.91
C PRO A 186 -1.71 -9.15 -6.55
N CYS A 187 -1.85 -8.13 -5.71
CA CYS A 187 -3.15 -7.58 -5.34
C CYS A 187 -3.91 -6.94 -6.52
N MET A 188 -3.22 -6.67 -7.62
CA MET A 188 -3.80 -6.08 -8.83
C MET A 188 -4.03 -7.12 -9.95
N ASP A 189 -3.75 -8.40 -9.68
CA ASP A 189 -3.96 -9.47 -10.67
C ASP A 189 -5.44 -9.58 -11.06
N ALA A 190 -5.70 -9.60 -12.36
CA ALA A 190 -7.02 -9.84 -12.94
C ALA A 190 -7.42 -11.32 -12.94
N VAL A 191 -7.23 -12.02 -11.81
CA VAL A 191 -7.16 -13.48 -11.76
C VAL A 191 -8.51 -14.15 -12.01
N THR A 192 -9.61 -13.54 -11.62
CA THR A 192 -10.87 -14.28 -11.56
C THR A 192 -11.89 -13.88 -12.63
N TYR A 193 -11.89 -12.62 -13.08
CA TYR A 193 -12.93 -12.09 -13.98
C TYR A 193 -12.40 -11.32 -15.17
N GLY A 194 -11.08 -11.32 -15.40
CA GLY A 194 -10.46 -10.48 -16.40
C GLY A 194 -10.50 -8.98 -16.05
N GLU A 195 -10.95 -8.66 -14.84
CA GLU A 195 -10.93 -7.30 -14.32
C GLU A 195 -9.64 -7.04 -13.56
N GLY A 196 -9.02 -5.94 -13.81
CA GLY A 196 -7.78 -5.51 -13.19
C GLY A 196 -7.83 -4.01 -12.90
N PRO A 197 -6.68 -3.35 -12.86
CA PRO A 197 -6.62 -1.91 -12.66
C PRO A 197 -7.36 -1.18 -13.78
N SER A 198 -8.17 -0.18 -13.45
CA SER A 198 -8.82 0.68 -14.42
C SER A 198 -8.18 2.06 -14.43
N LYS A 199 -8.04 2.63 -15.64
CA LYS A 199 -7.47 3.96 -15.84
C LYS A 199 -8.47 5.03 -15.40
N ALA A 200 -8.02 5.95 -14.54
CA ALA A 200 -8.72 7.21 -14.28
C ALA A 200 -8.17 8.32 -15.19
N ASN A 201 -8.97 9.36 -15.43
CA ASN A 201 -8.50 10.48 -16.25
C ASN A 201 -7.50 11.37 -15.49
N THR A 202 -7.66 11.48 -14.17
CA THR A 202 -6.80 12.28 -13.31
C THR A 202 -6.64 11.63 -11.94
N VAL A 203 -5.64 12.05 -11.15
CA VAL A 203 -5.54 11.64 -9.74
C VAL A 203 -6.73 12.13 -8.92
N LEU A 204 -7.37 13.24 -9.30
CA LEU A 204 -8.60 13.71 -8.66
C LEU A 204 -9.76 12.75 -8.87
N ASP A 205 -9.89 12.16 -10.08
CA ASP A 205 -10.90 11.13 -10.32
C ASP A 205 -10.66 9.88 -9.47
N VAL A 206 -9.39 9.57 -9.19
CA VAL A 206 -9.01 8.49 -8.27
C VAL A 206 -9.51 8.79 -6.85
N ASP A 207 -9.25 10.01 -6.37
CA ASP A 207 -9.61 10.44 -5.02
C ASP A 207 -11.11 10.50 -4.80
N PHE A 208 -11.84 11.10 -5.75
CA PHE A 208 -13.29 11.19 -5.68
C PHE A 208 -14.03 9.87 -5.95
N ALA A 209 -13.35 8.86 -6.48
CA ALA A 209 -13.89 7.50 -6.57
C ALA A 209 -13.78 6.71 -5.25
N ASN A 210 -13.08 7.24 -4.24
CA ASN A 210 -12.96 6.59 -2.94
C ASN A 210 -14.26 6.76 -2.14
N VAL A 211 -15.00 5.68 -1.98
CA VAL A 211 -16.28 5.67 -1.25
C VAL A 211 -16.12 5.65 0.28
N ASN A 212 -14.93 5.33 0.78
CA ASN A 212 -14.71 5.20 2.22
C ASN A 212 -15.02 6.48 3.02
N PRO A 213 -14.60 7.70 2.58
CA PRO A 213 -14.98 8.93 3.27
C PRO A 213 -16.50 9.16 3.32
N VAL A 214 -17.21 8.76 2.26
CA VAL A 214 -18.67 8.93 2.18
C VAL A 214 -19.40 7.99 3.13
N ILE A 215 -18.89 6.78 3.32
CA ILE A 215 -19.53 5.76 4.17
C ILE A 215 -19.16 5.95 5.64
N HIS A 216 -17.86 6.11 5.93
CA HIS A 216 -17.37 6.07 7.30
C HIS A 216 -17.49 7.41 8.03
N VAL A 217 -17.26 8.54 7.37
CA VAL A 217 -17.28 9.85 8.04
C VAL A 217 -18.67 10.20 8.55
N PRO A 218 -19.76 10.08 7.77
CA PRO A 218 -21.11 10.32 8.29
C PRO A 218 -21.49 9.37 9.43
N ALA A 219 -21.16 8.07 9.33
CA ALA A 219 -21.43 7.11 10.39
C ALA A 219 -20.71 7.48 11.69
N THR A 220 -19.45 7.88 11.61
CA THR A 220 -18.66 8.32 12.76
C THR A 220 -19.23 9.58 13.41
N ILE A 221 -19.61 10.59 12.59
CA ILE A 221 -20.16 11.86 13.08
C ILE A 221 -21.53 11.63 13.73
N LEU A 222 -22.36 10.76 13.17
CA LEU A 222 -23.70 10.46 13.66
C LEU A 222 -23.71 9.45 14.81
N GLY A 223 -22.55 8.88 15.18
CA GLY A 223 -22.44 7.89 16.25
C GLY A 223 -23.16 6.58 15.95
N VAL A 224 -23.42 6.27 14.69
CA VAL A 224 -23.94 4.96 14.25
C VAL A 224 -22.78 4.04 13.90
N SER A 225 -22.65 2.98 14.67
CA SER A 225 -21.63 1.93 14.50
C SER A 225 -22.26 0.60 14.13
#